data_df667b21fb459cd90b35305130108a1f
#
_entry.id   df667b21fb459cd90b35305130108a1f
#
_cell.length_a   1.000
_cell.length_b   1.000
_cell.length_c   1.000
_cell.angle_alpha   90.00
_cell.angle_beta   90.00
_cell.angle_gamma   90.00
#
_symmetry.space_group_name_H-M   'P 1'
#
loop_
_entity.id
_entity.type
_entity.pdbx_description
1 polymer ?
#
loop_
_entity_poly.entity_id
_entity_poly.type
_entity_poly.pdbx_seq_one_letter_code
_entity_poly.pdbx_strand_id
1 'polypeptide(L)'
;MKQRLYDLMDWEAIEAIVYSEEDHPQRVLGPQKVKGGILVQVFVPGAVKAKLRLKSTGRNYTMDQSDDAGMFAVLLPGKTITEYTIIASYEDGSKVELEDPYLYQDLFGANHIERFEKGIHREIYRYMGAHPAAVRGCMDDTDILWDVTEDAVKDDAALLYGTHFAVWAPNAMRVSVVGDFNGWDGRRHPMMRQGDSGVFSLFIPGIGPGELYKYEIKSAPQKVTMKTDPYGFACEKRPANASIVTNLQEYRWNDDKWLAKRSKRDYTKEPMNIYEVHLGSWKRQQGTEDGFVNYRELARQLVQYVQEMGYTHVELLPVMEHPLDESWGYQVTSYYAPTSRHGSPQDFMYFMDTMHQAGIGVILDWVPAHFPKDENGLARFDGTCLYEHADPRQGEHPHWGTLIYNYGRPEVANFLTANALFWIEQYHADGIRMDAVASMLYLDYGKQDGEWVANMYGGNENLEAIAFLRDLSDVMHERNKGALLIAEESTAWPKVTEPSTVDGLGFDLKWNMGWMNDFLEYCKLDPLFRKGDHYKMTFSISYMTAEHYILVISHDEV
;
A
#
# COMPACT_ATOMS: atom_id res chain seq x y z
N MET A 1 12.80 13.89 46.60
CA MET A 1 12.31 12.88 45.62
C MET A 1 12.39 13.45 44.19
N LYS A 2 11.90 14.65 43.96
CA LYS A 2 11.94 15.30 42.61
C LYS A 2 13.35 15.40 42.02
N GLN A 3 14.35 15.89 42.79
CA GLN A 3 15.74 16.04 42.30
C GLN A 3 16.30 14.71 41.80
N ARG A 4 16.09 13.60 42.54
CA ARG A 4 16.56 12.27 42.13
C ARG A 4 15.87 11.77 40.87
N LEU A 5 14.59 12.12 40.66
CA LEU A 5 13.85 11.80 39.44
C LEU A 5 14.47 12.54 38.25
N TYR A 6 14.71 13.83 38.41
CA TYR A 6 15.26 14.69 37.34
C TYR A 6 16.70 14.30 36.94
N ASP A 7 17.51 13.83 37.90
CA ASP A 7 18.86 13.36 37.66
C ASP A 7 18.91 12.05 36.81
N LEU A 8 17.78 11.34 36.65
CA LEU A 8 17.64 10.12 35.86
C LEU A 8 17.10 10.36 34.46
N MET A 9 16.63 11.58 34.17
CA MET A 9 15.95 11.92 32.91
C MET A 9 16.95 12.42 31.86
N ASP A 10 16.73 12.00 30.60
CA ASP A 10 17.46 12.52 29.44
C ASP A 10 16.74 13.77 28.91
N TRP A 11 17.24 14.94 29.36
CA TRP A 11 16.61 16.23 29.06
C TRP A 11 16.72 16.63 27.60
N GLU A 12 17.79 16.25 26.91
CA GLU A 12 17.95 16.52 25.47
C GLU A 12 16.90 15.76 24.66
N ALA A 13 16.71 14.47 24.94
CA ALA A 13 15.70 13.67 24.28
C ALA A 13 14.26 14.08 24.69
N ILE A 14 14.03 14.54 25.93
CA ILE A 14 12.74 15.10 26.35
C ILE A 14 12.42 16.39 25.58
N GLU A 15 13.40 17.28 25.40
CA GLU A 15 13.23 18.48 24.60
C GLU A 15 12.88 18.12 23.14
N ALA A 16 13.54 17.11 22.55
CA ALA A 16 13.24 16.61 21.23
C ALA A 16 11.80 16.03 21.13
N ILE A 17 11.30 15.34 22.17
CA ILE A 17 9.89 14.90 22.23
C ILE A 17 8.94 16.11 22.24
N VAL A 18 9.20 17.11 23.09
CA VAL A 18 8.36 18.31 23.22
C VAL A 18 8.29 19.09 21.90
N TYR A 19 9.42 19.22 21.18
CA TYR A 19 9.48 19.86 19.87
C TYR A 19 9.10 18.94 18.70
N SER A 20 8.71 17.69 19.00
CA SER A 20 8.34 16.69 17.99
C SER A 20 9.46 16.40 16.99
N GLU A 21 10.67 16.16 17.45
CA GLU A 21 11.89 15.93 16.65
C GLU A 21 12.59 14.59 16.97
N GLU A 22 12.08 13.83 17.96
CA GLU A 22 12.63 12.54 18.36
C GLU A 22 12.10 11.41 17.46
N ASP A 23 12.99 10.66 16.84
CA ASP A 23 12.67 9.50 16.00
C ASP A 23 12.78 8.16 16.75
N HIS A 24 13.31 8.18 17.97
CA HIS A 24 13.37 7.04 18.89
C HIS A 24 12.65 7.37 20.21
N PRO A 25 11.34 7.69 20.17
CA PRO A 25 10.60 8.15 21.36
C PRO A 25 10.65 7.15 22.52
N GLN A 26 10.84 5.86 22.25
CA GLN A 26 11.03 4.82 23.27
C GLN A 26 12.28 4.99 24.13
N ARG A 27 13.24 5.84 23.76
CA ARG A 27 14.38 6.21 24.61
C ARG A 27 13.94 7.00 25.84
N VAL A 28 12.82 7.70 25.73
CA VAL A 28 12.24 8.55 26.78
C VAL A 28 10.89 8.02 27.22
N LEU A 29 9.97 7.82 26.28
CA LEU A 29 8.59 7.43 26.58
C LEU A 29 8.51 5.95 26.93
N GLY A 30 7.55 5.63 27.82
CA GLY A 30 7.40 4.28 28.34
C GLY A 30 8.26 3.99 29.55
N PRO A 31 8.41 2.71 29.92
CA PRO A 31 9.14 2.28 31.11
C PRO A 31 10.62 2.02 30.82
N GLN A 32 11.50 2.63 31.62
CA GLN A 32 12.96 2.51 31.52
C GLN A 32 13.53 1.89 32.82
N LYS A 33 14.37 0.84 32.71
CA LYS A 33 15.12 0.28 33.85
C LYS A 33 16.25 1.24 34.23
N VAL A 34 16.19 1.84 35.43
CA VAL A 34 17.16 2.81 35.90
C VAL A 34 17.70 2.43 37.29
N LYS A 35 18.76 3.12 37.72
CA LYS A 35 19.30 2.92 39.08
C LYS A 35 18.25 3.29 40.14
N GLY A 36 17.66 2.28 40.75
CA GLY A 36 16.72 2.44 41.86
C GLY A 36 15.26 2.24 41.53
N GLY A 37 14.93 1.72 40.35
CA GLY A 37 13.57 1.37 40.00
C GLY A 37 13.29 1.37 38.50
N ILE A 38 12.04 1.53 38.18
CA ILE A 38 11.52 1.71 36.81
C ILE A 38 11.08 3.18 36.67
N LEU A 39 11.75 3.94 35.82
CA LEU A 39 11.34 5.28 35.41
C LEU A 39 10.28 5.13 34.31
N VAL A 40 9.07 5.67 34.54
CA VAL A 40 8.03 5.75 33.51
C VAL A 40 7.83 7.20 33.15
N GLN A 41 7.93 7.52 31.86
CA GLN A 41 7.75 8.85 31.31
C GLN A 41 6.68 8.80 30.21
N VAL A 42 5.77 9.78 30.23
CA VAL A 42 4.69 9.88 29.25
C VAL A 42 4.52 11.32 28.80
N PHE A 43 4.22 11.50 27.52
CA PHE A 43 3.89 12.81 26.97
C PHE A 43 2.40 12.88 26.64
N VAL A 44 1.64 13.66 27.41
CA VAL A 44 0.20 13.82 27.29
C VAL A 44 -0.11 15.32 27.15
N PRO A 45 -0.03 15.87 25.92
CA PRO A 45 -0.30 17.29 25.67
C PRO A 45 -1.66 17.74 26.19
N GLY A 46 -1.67 18.89 26.88
CA GLY A 46 -2.87 19.49 27.46
C GLY A 46 -3.32 18.90 28.81
N ALA A 47 -2.73 17.80 29.28
CA ALA A 47 -3.02 17.31 30.63
C ALA A 47 -2.36 18.19 31.68
N VAL A 48 -3.10 18.45 32.79
CA VAL A 48 -2.58 19.21 33.95
C VAL A 48 -2.12 18.30 35.09
N LYS A 49 -2.54 17.04 35.09
CA LYS A 49 -2.13 16.01 36.06
C LYS A 49 -2.16 14.64 35.41
N ALA A 50 -1.21 13.77 35.81
CA ALA A 50 -1.21 12.37 35.41
C ALA A 50 -1.01 11.46 36.63
N LYS A 51 -1.59 10.26 36.55
CA LYS A 51 -1.36 9.15 37.48
C LYS A 51 -1.13 7.87 36.70
N LEU A 52 -0.18 7.08 37.15
CA LEU A 52 0.02 5.73 36.65
C LEU A 52 -0.75 4.75 37.56
N ARG A 53 -1.52 3.83 36.96
CA ARG A 53 -2.24 2.75 37.64
C ARG A 53 -1.66 1.40 37.25
N LEU A 54 -1.13 0.62 38.17
CA LEU A 54 -0.70 -0.74 37.90
C LEU A 54 -1.93 -1.65 37.68
N LYS A 55 -2.02 -2.37 36.56
CA LYS A 55 -3.14 -3.27 36.26
C LYS A 55 -3.24 -4.41 37.26
N SER A 56 -2.11 -5.00 37.68
CA SER A 56 -2.05 -6.17 38.59
C SER A 56 -2.57 -5.91 40.00
N THR A 57 -2.42 -4.67 40.53
CA THR A 57 -2.75 -4.33 41.92
C THR A 57 -3.79 -3.24 42.07
N GLY A 58 -4.10 -2.51 40.99
CA GLY A 58 -4.94 -1.30 40.99
C GLY A 58 -4.30 -0.10 41.70
N ARG A 59 -3.04 -0.22 42.12
CA ARG A 59 -2.34 0.85 42.86
C ARG A 59 -2.02 2.03 41.95
N ASN A 60 -2.35 3.24 42.42
CA ASN A 60 -2.09 4.50 41.73
C ASN A 60 -0.80 5.15 42.26
N TYR A 61 -0.01 5.70 41.33
CA TYR A 61 1.15 6.54 41.59
C TYR A 61 0.95 7.90 40.92
N THR A 62 1.10 8.99 41.67
CA THR A 62 1.06 10.33 41.09
C THR A 62 2.34 10.58 40.31
N MET A 63 2.22 11.06 39.08
CA MET A 63 3.34 11.45 38.24
C MET A 63 3.68 12.92 38.48
N ASP A 64 4.96 13.25 38.50
CA ASP A 64 5.44 14.63 38.53
C ASP A 64 5.41 15.20 37.12
N GLN A 65 4.85 16.40 36.95
CA GLN A 65 4.92 17.14 35.68
C GLN A 65 6.35 17.70 35.56
N SER A 66 7.07 17.26 34.54
CA SER A 66 8.45 17.63 34.28
C SER A 66 8.60 18.74 33.25
N ASP A 67 7.56 18.91 32.36
CA ASP A 67 7.48 20.00 31.40
C ASP A 67 6.03 20.44 31.22
N ASP A 68 5.81 21.73 31.05
CA ASP A 68 4.47 22.33 30.92
C ASP A 68 3.76 21.96 29.62
N ALA A 69 4.50 21.47 28.61
CA ALA A 69 3.91 20.96 27.37
C ALA A 69 3.12 19.64 27.58
N GLY A 70 3.24 19.01 28.76
CA GLY A 70 2.50 17.79 29.12
C GLY A 70 3.39 16.58 29.33
N MET A 71 4.66 16.77 29.68
CA MET A 71 5.57 15.70 30.04
C MET A 71 5.41 15.33 31.51
N PHE A 72 5.18 14.04 31.80
CA PHE A 72 5.01 13.51 33.16
C PHE A 72 5.94 12.34 33.39
N ALA A 73 6.44 12.22 34.65
CA ALA A 73 7.36 11.17 35.03
C ALA A 73 7.07 10.62 36.43
N VAL A 74 7.36 9.32 36.64
CA VAL A 74 7.31 8.66 37.94
C VAL A 74 8.39 7.59 38.07
N LEU A 75 9.02 7.48 39.23
CA LEU A 75 9.93 6.39 39.54
C LEU A 75 9.20 5.34 40.41
N LEU A 76 8.95 4.18 39.80
CA LEU A 76 8.35 3.03 40.47
C LEU A 76 9.39 2.19 41.18
N PRO A 77 9.10 1.69 42.41
CA PRO A 77 9.97 0.73 43.08
C PRO A 77 9.91 -0.63 42.40
N GLY A 78 11.04 -1.32 42.35
CA GLY A 78 11.10 -2.67 41.75
C GLY A 78 12.09 -2.77 40.61
N LYS A 79 12.19 -3.95 39.99
CA LYS A 79 13.10 -4.22 38.87
C LYS A 79 12.37 -4.80 37.65
N THR A 80 11.11 -5.19 37.82
CA THR A 80 10.27 -5.80 36.77
C THR A 80 9.30 -4.76 36.26
N ILE A 81 9.24 -4.59 34.96
CA ILE A 81 8.20 -3.80 34.29
C ILE A 81 6.93 -4.62 34.28
N THR A 82 5.80 -4.00 34.61
CA THR A 82 4.48 -4.63 34.63
C THR A 82 3.48 -3.72 33.93
N GLU A 83 2.42 -4.28 33.42
CA GLU A 83 1.36 -3.54 32.74
C GLU A 83 0.71 -2.47 33.62
N TYR A 84 0.47 -1.31 33.04
CA TYR A 84 -0.14 -0.15 33.69
C TYR A 84 -0.98 0.64 32.68
N THR A 85 -1.81 1.55 33.23
CA THR A 85 -2.52 2.58 32.48
C THR A 85 -2.16 3.96 33.01
N ILE A 86 -2.38 5.00 32.22
CA ILE A 86 -2.18 6.40 32.56
C ILE A 86 -3.52 7.09 32.69
N ILE A 87 -3.79 7.69 33.85
CA ILE A 87 -4.99 8.50 34.09
C ILE A 87 -4.60 9.97 33.95
N ALA A 88 -4.91 10.56 32.80
CA ALA A 88 -4.69 11.97 32.52
C ALA A 88 -5.90 12.80 32.99
N SER A 89 -5.67 14.00 33.54
CA SER A 89 -6.70 14.97 33.94
C SER A 89 -6.46 16.31 33.25
N TYR A 90 -7.51 16.91 32.74
CA TYR A 90 -7.46 18.15 31.97
C TYR A 90 -8.07 19.34 32.74
N GLU A 91 -7.86 20.58 32.27
CA GLU A 91 -8.34 21.80 32.93
C GLU A 91 -9.88 21.86 33.09
N ASP A 92 -10.61 21.33 32.13
CA ASP A 92 -12.07 21.21 32.15
C ASP A 92 -12.62 20.22 33.17
N GLY A 93 -11.74 19.54 33.92
CA GLY A 93 -12.06 18.53 34.89
C GLY A 93 -12.26 17.12 34.32
N SER A 94 -12.19 16.94 33.01
CA SER A 94 -12.26 15.63 32.35
C SER A 94 -11.08 14.74 32.74
N LYS A 95 -11.31 13.42 32.71
CA LYS A 95 -10.29 12.40 32.94
C LYS A 95 -10.39 11.34 31.88
N VAL A 96 -9.25 10.96 31.35
CA VAL A 96 -9.11 9.90 30.36
C VAL A 96 -8.12 8.86 30.88
N GLU A 97 -8.48 7.59 30.79
CA GLU A 97 -7.55 6.48 31.06
C GLU A 97 -6.98 6.02 29.72
N LEU A 98 -5.65 6.00 29.61
CA LEU A 98 -4.89 5.75 28.40
C LEU A 98 -4.02 4.51 28.60
N GLU A 99 -3.96 3.65 27.63
CA GLU A 99 -2.88 2.66 27.50
C GLU A 99 -1.63 3.35 26.96
N ASP A 100 -0.46 2.91 27.41
CA ASP A 100 0.81 3.45 26.94
C ASP A 100 1.33 2.64 25.74
N PRO A 101 1.37 3.17 24.53
CA PRO A 101 1.83 2.43 23.36
C PRO A 101 3.32 2.03 23.46
N TYR A 102 4.13 2.75 24.21
CA TYR A 102 5.57 2.46 24.39
C TYR A 102 5.85 1.33 25.39
N LEU A 103 4.79 0.74 25.95
CA LEU A 103 4.88 -0.49 26.72
C LEU A 103 5.08 -1.72 25.81
N TYR A 104 4.83 -1.59 24.48
CA TYR A 104 4.88 -2.65 23.48
C TYR A 104 5.90 -2.27 22.39
N GLN A 105 7.09 -2.87 22.42
CA GLN A 105 8.22 -2.51 21.57
C GLN A 105 8.62 -3.68 20.66
N ASP A 106 9.35 -3.37 19.59
CA ASP A 106 9.99 -4.32 18.67
C ASP A 106 9.06 -5.37 18.01
N LEU A 107 7.79 -5.00 17.77
CA LEU A 107 6.80 -5.91 17.19
C LEU A 107 7.00 -6.19 15.70
N PHE A 108 7.75 -5.34 14.98
CA PHE A 108 7.97 -5.51 13.53
C PHE A 108 8.93 -6.69 13.23
N GLY A 109 9.98 -6.84 14.04
CA GLY A 109 10.94 -7.92 13.95
C GLY A 109 12.06 -7.73 12.91
N ALA A 110 13.30 -7.97 13.32
CA ALA A 110 14.51 -7.73 12.53
C ALA A 110 14.55 -8.52 11.19
N ASN A 111 14.00 -9.73 11.16
CA ASN A 111 13.97 -10.56 9.93
C ASN A 111 13.13 -9.92 8.82
N HIS A 112 12.01 -9.25 9.17
CA HIS A 112 11.16 -8.56 8.21
C HIS A 112 11.89 -7.33 7.64
N ILE A 113 12.61 -6.60 8.49
CA ILE A 113 13.45 -5.46 8.10
C ILE A 113 14.52 -5.91 7.10
N GLU A 114 15.33 -6.91 7.45
CA GLU A 114 16.42 -7.39 6.60
C GLU A 114 15.94 -7.84 5.20
N ARG A 115 14.80 -8.56 5.14
CA ARG A 115 14.21 -8.99 3.87
C ARG A 115 13.67 -7.81 3.05
N PHE A 116 13.11 -6.79 3.71
CA PHE A 116 12.61 -5.58 3.06
C PHE A 116 13.75 -4.76 2.46
N GLU A 117 14.80 -4.48 3.21
CA GLU A 117 16.00 -3.77 2.75
C GLU A 117 16.68 -4.45 1.55
N LYS A 118 16.60 -5.80 1.48
CA LYS A 118 17.08 -6.59 0.35
C LYS A 118 16.13 -6.64 -0.84
N GLY A 119 14.94 -6.07 -0.75
CA GLY A 119 13.94 -6.11 -1.80
C GLY A 119 13.28 -7.47 -2.03
N ILE A 120 13.37 -8.39 -1.06
CA ILE A 120 12.90 -9.80 -1.20
C ILE A 120 11.76 -10.17 -0.26
N HIS A 121 11.15 -9.21 0.42
CA HIS A 121 10.03 -9.47 1.31
C HIS A 121 8.69 -9.46 0.56
N ARG A 122 8.36 -10.56 -0.10
CA ARG A 122 7.19 -10.68 -1.01
C ARG A 122 5.83 -10.47 -0.33
N GLU A 123 5.77 -10.58 0.99
CA GLU A 123 4.55 -10.41 1.81
C GLU A 123 4.68 -9.24 2.79
N ILE A 124 5.48 -8.22 2.45
CA ILE A 124 5.70 -7.06 3.34
C ILE A 124 4.39 -6.33 3.68
N TYR A 125 3.38 -6.40 2.82
CA TYR A 125 2.05 -5.85 3.05
C TYR A 125 1.31 -6.46 4.27
N ARG A 126 1.79 -7.57 4.84
CA ARG A 126 1.27 -8.14 6.08
C ARG A 126 1.82 -7.48 7.34
N TYR A 127 2.80 -6.59 7.20
CA TYR A 127 3.53 -5.96 8.31
C TYR A 127 3.60 -4.44 8.17
N MET A 128 3.74 -3.91 6.94
CA MET A 128 3.63 -2.49 6.63
C MET A 128 2.17 -2.09 6.48
N GLY A 129 1.86 -0.85 6.90
CA GLY A 129 0.49 -0.34 6.93
C GLY A 129 -0.11 -0.43 8.32
N ALA A 130 -1.45 -0.55 8.38
CA ALA A 130 -2.21 -0.64 9.63
C ALA A 130 -2.86 -2.01 9.76
N HIS A 131 -2.43 -2.78 10.76
CA HIS A 131 -2.90 -4.14 11.00
C HIS A 131 -3.57 -4.28 12.36
N PRO A 132 -4.89 -4.60 12.41
CA PRO A 132 -5.53 -5.01 13.66
C PRO A 132 -4.79 -6.20 14.28
N ALA A 133 -4.42 -6.05 15.53
CA ALA A 133 -3.61 -7.03 16.24
C ALA A 133 -4.00 -7.10 17.72
N ALA A 134 -3.58 -8.14 18.41
CA ALA A 134 -3.65 -8.21 19.85
C ALA A 134 -2.29 -8.57 20.43
N VAL A 135 -1.95 -7.96 21.56
CA VAL A 135 -0.69 -8.20 22.26
C VAL A 135 -0.93 -8.82 23.63
N ARG A 136 0.02 -9.65 24.06
CA ARG A 136 0.09 -10.20 25.41
C ARG A 136 1.44 -9.88 26.01
N GLY A 137 1.47 -9.55 27.29
CA GLY A 137 2.72 -9.16 27.98
C GLY A 137 3.12 -7.72 27.69
N CYS A 138 4.36 -7.38 27.99
CA CYS A 138 4.91 -6.03 27.81
C CYS A 138 6.42 -6.06 27.65
N MET A 139 6.98 -5.05 26.97
CA MET A 139 8.41 -4.92 26.67
C MET A 139 8.96 -6.17 25.94
N ASP A 140 10.10 -6.69 26.41
CA ASP A 140 10.79 -7.85 25.80
C ASP A 140 9.95 -9.15 25.85
N ASP A 141 8.91 -9.19 26.70
CA ASP A 141 7.99 -10.35 26.85
C ASP A 141 6.70 -10.15 26.03
N THR A 142 6.64 -9.18 25.14
CA THR A 142 5.45 -8.94 24.30
C THR A 142 5.34 -10.01 23.20
N ASP A 143 4.18 -10.67 23.15
CA ASP A 143 3.77 -11.56 22.06
C ASP A 143 2.64 -10.91 21.26
N ILE A 144 2.67 -10.99 19.93
CA ILE A 144 1.71 -10.35 19.04
C ILE A 144 0.95 -11.39 18.20
N LEU A 145 -0.36 -11.24 18.16
CA LEU A 145 -1.27 -11.96 17.27
C LEU A 145 -1.74 -11.02 16.18
N TRP A 146 -1.35 -11.30 14.94
CA TRP A 146 -1.67 -10.49 13.76
C TRP A 146 -3.04 -10.80 13.16
N ASP A 147 -3.64 -9.82 12.51
CA ASP A 147 -4.88 -9.94 11.73
C ASP A 147 -6.06 -10.56 12.52
N VAL A 148 -6.16 -10.24 13.79
CA VAL A 148 -7.24 -10.71 14.66
C VAL A 148 -8.41 -9.73 14.67
N THR A 149 -9.61 -10.23 14.97
CA THR A 149 -10.77 -9.40 15.27
C THR A 149 -10.89 -9.16 16.77
N GLU A 150 -11.48 -8.04 17.18
CA GLU A 150 -11.72 -7.74 18.58
C GLU A 150 -12.56 -8.85 19.24
N ASP A 151 -13.59 -9.35 18.53
CA ASP A 151 -14.43 -10.45 18.98
C ASP A 151 -13.69 -11.76 19.23
N ALA A 152 -12.63 -12.04 18.48
CA ALA A 152 -11.83 -13.25 18.65
C ALA A 152 -11.00 -13.25 19.94
N VAL A 153 -10.72 -12.09 20.50
CA VAL A 153 -9.82 -11.92 21.66
C VAL A 153 -10.52 -11.38 22.90
N LYS A 154 -11.77 -10.94 22.82
CA LYS A 154 -12.51 -10.28 23.91
C LYS A 154 -12.65 -11.11 25.20
N ASP A 155 -12.65 -12.43 25.07
CA ASP A 155 -12.82 -13.33 26.21
C ASP A 155 -11.48 -13.67 26.89
N ASP A 156 -10.34 -13.30 26.31
CA ASP A 156 -9.01 -13.45 26.90
C ASP A 156 -8.52 -12.13 27.50
N ALA A 157 -8.74 -11.98 28.81
CA ALA A 157 -8.33 -10.78 29.54
C ALA A 157 -6.81 -10.52 29.56
N ALA A 158 -6.00 -11.47 29.09
CA ALA A 158 -4.55 -11.28 28.93
C ALA A 158 -4.17 -10.68 27.58
N LEU A 159 -5.11 -10.56 26.64
CA LEU A 159 -4.89 -9.96 25.32
C LEU A 159 -5.40 -8.51 25.31
N LEU A 160 -4.58 -7.62 24.79
CA LEU A 160 -4.94 -6.21 24.54
C LEU A 160 -5.05 -5.99 23.05
N TYR A 161 -6.27 -5.71 22.59
CA TYR A 161 -6.56 -5.41 21.19
C TYR A 161 -6.14 -3.99 20.80
N GLY A 162 -5.71 -3.83 19.56
CA GLY A 162 -5.33 -2.54 18.99
C GLY A 162 -4.92 -2.68 17.52
N THR A 163 -4.18 -1.70 17.03
CA THR A 163 -3.65 -1.69 15.66
C THR A 163 -2.15 -1.42 15.67
N HIS A 164 -1.40 -2.25 14.95
CA HIS A 164 0.01 -2.01 14.65
C HIS A 164 0.12 -1.20 13.36
N PHE A 165 0.85 -0.10 13.41
CA PHE A 165 1.14 0.78 12.28
C PHE A 165 2.61 0.68 11.93
N ALA A 166 2.92 0.61 10.63
CA ALA A 166 4.30 0.64 10.15
C ALA A 166 4.42 1.34 8.79
N VAL A 167 5.47 2.15 8.62
CA VAL A 167 5.73 2.91 7.39
C VAL A 167 7.24 3.11 7.19
N TRP A 168 7.66 3.16 5.93
CA TRP A 168 9.04 3.41 5.53
C TRP A 168 9.25 4.87 5.17
N ALA A 169 10.12 5.57 5.91
CA ALA A 169 10.43 6.99 5.75
C ALA A 169 11.86 7.32 6.25
N PRO A 170 12.92 6.78 5.61
CA PRO A 170 14.30 6.78 6.14
C PRO A 170 14.87 8.17 6.38
N ASN A 171 14.41 9.20 5.67
CA ASN A 171 14.93 10.57 5.80
C ASN A 171 14.03 11.48 6.65
N ALA A 172 12.97 10.94 7.25
CA ALA A 172 12.13 11.69 8.17
C ALA A 172 12.86 11.95 9.51
N MET A 173 12.69 13.15 10.04
CA MET A 173 13.12 13.48 11.40
C MET A 173 12.22 12.81 12.45
N ARG A 174 10.93 12.69 12.13
CA ARG A 174 9.91 12.04 12.96
C ARG A 174 8.73 11.62 12.08
N VAL A 175 8.14 10.50 12.41
CA VAL A 175 6.84 10.06 11.87
C VAL A 175 5.88 9.86 13.04
N SER A 176 4.62 10.28 12.88
CA SER A 176 3.55 10.00 13.85
C SER A 176 2.31 9.48 13.17
N VAL A 177 1.56 8.62 13.85
CA VAL A 177 0.20 8.25 13.44
C VAL A 177 -0.75 9.30 13.97
N VAL A 178 -1.61 9.85 13.10
CA VAL A 178 -2.64 10.81 13.45
C VAL A 178 -4.00 10.36 12.95
N GLY A 179 -5.04 10.67 13.68
CA GLY A 179 -6.42 10.32 13.38
C GLY A 179 -7.38 10.96 14.38
N ASP A 180 -8.68 10.64 14.27
CA ASP A 180 -9.70 11.15 15.19
C ASP A 180 -9.40 10.74 16.64
N PHE A 181 -8.85 9.55 16.84
CA PHE A 181 -8.50 8.99 18.15
C PHE A 181 -7.47 9.82 18.94
N ASN A 182 -6.70 10.69 18.29
CA ASN A 182 -5.76 11.58 18.96
C ASN A 182 -5.95 13.06 18.57
N GLY A 183 -7.06 13.42 17.91
CA GLY A 183 -7.38 14.77 17.47
C GLY A 183 -6.44 15.30 16.40
N TRP A 184 -5.87 14.41 15.59
CA TRP A 184 -4.91 14.72 14.52
C TRP A 184 -3.64 15.43 15.01
N ASP A 185 -3.26 15.21 16.27
CA ASP A 185 -2.10 15.81 16.93
C ASP A 185 -0.91 14.83 16.88
N GLY A 186 0.04 15.07 15.98
CA GLY A 186 1.23 14.24 15.78
C GLY A 186 2.19 14.18 16.96
N ARG A 187 2.00 15.02 18.00
CA ARG A 187 2.78 14.95 19.24
C ARG A 187 2.38 13.76 20.12
N ARG A 188 1.20 13.18 19.92
CA ARG A 188 0.62 12.16 20.81
C ARG A 188 1.10 10.74 20.53
N HIS A 189 1.36 10.41 19.26
CA HIS A 189 1.76 9.08 18.85
C HIS A 189 2.95 9.09 17.89
N PRO A 190 4.11 9.67 18.30
CA PRO A 190 5.34 9.52 17.52
C PRO A 190 5.72 8.03 17.43
N MET A 191 6.03 7.58 16.22
CA MET A 191 6.40 6.19 15.94
C MET A 191 7.88 5.94 16.27
N MET A 192 8.19 4.69 16.61
CA MET A 192 9.53 4.23 16.93
C MET A 192 10.26 3.83 15.65
N ARG A 193 11.42 4.44 15.40
CA ARG A 193 12.32 4.05 14.31
C ARG A 193 12.95 2.69 14.62
N GLN A 194 12.92 1.78 13.65
CA GLN A 194 13.44 0.42 13.78
C GLN A 194 14.89 0.35 13.29
N GLY A 195 15.84 0.62 14.19
CA GLY A 195 17.27 0.69 13.86
C GLY A 195 17.56 1.70 12.75
N ASP A 196 18.45 1.35 11.82
CA ASP A 196 18.87 2.18 10.69
C ASP A 196 18.03 1.95 9.41
N SER A 197 17.03 1.06 9.45
CA SER A 197 16.22 0.66 8.28
C SER A 197 15.36 1.77 7.69
N GLY A 198 15.07 2.81 8.48
CA GLY A 198 14.09 3.84 8.11
C GLY A 198 12.64 3.41 8.19
N VAL A 199 12.35 2.22 8.71
CA VAL A 199 11.01 1.79 9.07
C VAL A 199 10.64 2.40 10.41
N PHE A 200 9.46 3.00 10.48
CA PHE A 200 8.83 3.47 11.72
C PHE A 200 7.64 2.60 12.04
N SER A 201 7.49 2.19 13.29
CA SER A 201 6.34 1.39 13.73
C SER A 201 5.84 1.78 15.12
N LEU A 202 4.56 1.50 15.39
CA LEU A 202 3.93 1.72 16.70
C LEU A 202 2.67 0.84 16.81
N PHE A 203 2.52 0.13 17.92
CA PHE A 203 1.25 -0.49 18.28
C PHE A 203 0.44 0.49 19.12
N ILE A 204 -0.78 0.80 18.71
CA ILE A 204 -1.69 1.70 19.45
C ILE A 204 -2.87 0.88 19.96
N PRO A 205 -2.95 0.65 21.27
CA PRO A 205 -4.07 -0.07 21.89
C PRO A 205 -5.41 0.63 21.69
N GLY A 206 -6.48 -0.16 21.55
CA GLY A 206 -7.84 0.36 21.46
C GLY A 206 -8.25 0.91 20.08
N ILE A 207 -7.35 0.90 19.10
CA ILE A 207 -7.63 1.31 17.72
C ILE A 207 -8.04 0.08 16.91
N GLY A 208 -9.14 0.16 16.18
CA GLY A 208 -9.68 -0.96 15.41
C GLY A 208 -10.17 -0.58 14.02
N PRO A 209 -10.77 -1.53 13.28
CA PRO A 209 -11.31 -1.28 11.94
C PRO A 209 -12.32 -0.13 11.92
N GLY A 210 -12.24 0.70 10.88
CA GLY A 210 -13.07 1.88 10.69
C GLY A 210 -12.42 3.20 11.12
N GLU A 211 -11.35 3.15 11.93
CA GLU A 211 -10.65 4.35 12.36
C GLU A 211 -9.89 5.00 11.20
N LEU A 212 -10.02 6.33 11.10
CA LEU A 212 -9.31 7.14 10.12
C LEU A 212 -7.91 7.48 10.61
N TYR A 213 -6.91 7.38 9.72
CA TYR A 213 -5.55 7.75 10.05
C TYR A 213 -4.75 8.27 8.86
N LYS A 214 -3.67 9.00 9.18
CA LYS A 214 -2.58 9.37 8.27
C LYS A 214 -1.24 9.25 8.99
N TYR A 215 -0.16 9.32 8.22
CA TYR A 215 1.15 9.56 8.78
C TYR A 215 1.48 11.05 8.69
N GLU A 216 1.75 11.66 9.85
CA GLU A 216 2.34 13.00 9.93
C GLU A 216 3.85 12.86 9.87
N ILE A 217 4.46 13.33 8.79
CA ILE A 217 5.90 13.22 8.54
C ILE A 217 6.55 14.58 8.71
N LYS A 218 7.47 14.69 9.68
CA LYS A 218 8.33 15.85 9.85
C LYS A 218 9.65 15.60 9.14
N SER A 219 9.86 16.26 8.01
CA SER A 219 11.08 16.11 7.18
C SER A 219 12.15 17.18 7.49
N ALA A 220 11.78 18.27 8.15
CA ALA A 220 12.65 19.34 8.63
C ALA A 220 11.96 20.07 9.80
N PRO A 221 12.68 20.88 10.62
CA PRO A 221 12.13 21.51 11.81
C PRO A 221 10.80 22.26 11.63
N GLN A 222 10.59 22.84 10.45
CA GLN A 222 9.37 23.60 10.12
C GLN A 222 8.55 22.99 8.98
N LYS A 223 8.87 21.75 8.56
CA LYS A 223 8.20 21.10 7.44
C LYS A 223 7.53 19.81 7.89
N VAL A 224 6.23 19.87 7.99
CA VAL A 224 5.35 18.75 8.32
C VAL A 224 4.40 18.49 7.15
N THR A 225 4.25 17.25 6.75
CA THR A 225 3.36 16.82 5.66
C THR A 225 2.49 15.66 6.13
N MET A 226 1.21 15.69 5.77
CA MET A 226 0.26 14.60 6.02
C MET A 226 0.25 13.62 4.83
N LYS A 227 0.60 12.37 5.07
CA LYS A 227 0.67 11.31 4.04
C LYS A 227 -0.39 10.24 4.27
N THR A 228 -1.04 9.84 3.19
CA THR A 228 -1.84 8.61 3.14
C THR A 228 -0.89 7.42 3.26
N ASP A 229 -1.34 6.34 3.86
CA ASP A 229 -0.52 5.15 4.03
C ASP A 229 -0.23 4.47 2.68
N PRO A 230 1.04 4.29 2.29
CA PRO A 230 1.39 3.59 1.06
C PRO A 230 0.86 2.15 0.99
N TYR A 231 0.70 1.49 2.13
CA TYR A 231 0.19 0.11 2.27
C TYR A 231 -1.24 0.07 2.81
N GLY A 232 -1.95 1.20 2.88
CA GLY A 232 -3.32 1.27 3.38
C GLY A 232 -4.29 0.44 2.53
N PHE A 233 -5.14 -0.38 3.17
CA PHE A 233 -6.07 -1.29 2.48
C PHE A 233 -7.41 -0.64 2.14
N ALA A 234 -7.72 0.50 2.73
CA ALA A 234 -8.91 1.29 2.44
C ALA A 234 -8.64 2.78 2.62
N CYS A 235 -9.37 3.60 1.87
CA CYS A 235 -9.29 5.04 1.93
C CYS A 235 -10.68 5.67 2.09
N GLU A 236 -10.71 6.87 2.65
CA GLU A 236 -11.89 7.71 2.59
C GLU A 236 -12.32 7.98 1.14
N LYS A 237 -13.61 8.27 1.00
CA LYS A 237 -14.14 8.71 -0.28
C LYS A 237 -13.66 10.13 -0.58
N ARG A 238 -13.19 10.35 -1.80
CA ARG A 238 -12.74 11.66 -2.24
C ARG A 238 -13.81 12.77 -2.06
N PRO A 239 -13.46 14.00 -1.77
CA PRO A 239 -12.11 14.60 -1.77
C PRO A 239 -11.27 14.30 -0.51
N ALA A 240 -11.84 13.65 0.50
CA ALA A 240 -11.08 13.15 1.65
C ALA A 240 -10.09 12.08 1.22
N ASN A 241 -9.01 11.88 1.99
CA ASN A 241 -7.89 11.04 1.60
C ASN A 241 -7.14 10.42 2.78
N ALA A 242 -7.80 10.24 3.93
CA ALA A 242 -7.23 9.44 5.00
C ALA A 242 -7.31 7.95 4.66
N SER A 243 -6.39 7.18 5.19
CA SER A 243 -6.48 5.73 5.21
C SER A 243 -7.44 5.28 6.29
N ILE A 244 -8.02 4.09 6.13
CA ILE A 244 -8.95 3.49 7.09
C ILE A 244 -8.35 2.18 7.58
N VAL A 245 -8.26 2.00 8.90
CA VAL A 245 -7.88 0.72 9.49
C VAL A 245 -8.86 -0.37 9.03
N THR A 246 -8.37 -1.43 8.44
CA THR A 246 -9.20 -2.45 7.80
C THR A 246 -8.64 -3.84 8.04
N ASN A 247 -9.51 -4.78 8.45
CA ASN A 247 -9.16 -6.19 8.56
C ASN A 247 -9.66 -6.94 7.31
N LEU A 248 -8.75 -7.35 6.44
CA LEU A 248 -9.10 -8.10 5.23
C LEU A 248 -9.54 -9.54 5.53
N GLN A 249 -9.17 -10.11 6.70
CA GLN A 249 -9.49 -11.47 7.10
C GLN A 249 -10.97 -11.66 7.51
N GLU A 250 -11.75 -10.58 7.59
CA GLU A 250 -13.19 -10.66 7.86
C GLU A 250 -13.99 -11.25 6.70
N TYR A 251 -13.45 -11.19 5.46
CA TYR A 251 -14.12 -11.77 4.30
C TYR A 251 -13.88 -13.28 4.21
N ARG A 252 -14.96 -14.04 3.97
CA ARG A 252 -14.91 -15.49 3.77
C ARG A 252 -15.12 -15.84 2.31
N TRP A 253 -14.06 -16.31 1.67
CA TRP A 253 -14.06 -16.71 0.27
C TRP A 253 -14.85 -18.01 0.02
N ASN A 254 -15.46 -18.12 -1.18
CA ASN A 254 -16.18 -19.31 -1.63
C ASN A 254 -15.71 -19.77 -3.02
N ASP A 255 -14.53 -19.37 -3.45
CA ASP A 255 -13.98 -19.58 -4.79
C ASP A 255 -12.88 -20.65 -4.90
N ASP A 256 -12.67 -21.46 -3.88
CA ASP A 256 -11.65 -22.54 -3.85
C ASP A 256 -11.65 -23.41 -5.11
N LYS A 257 -12.85 -23.72 -5.66
CA LYS A 257 -13.00 -24.53 -6.88
C LYS A 257 -12.46 -23.81 -8.11
N TRP A 258 -12.66 -22.49 -8.16
CA TRP A 258 -12.13 -21.66 -9.22
C TRP A 258 -10.59 -21.62 -9.17
N LEU A 259 -10.01 -21.33 -8.02
CA LEU A 259 -8.56 -21.28 -7.83
C LEU A 259 -7.89 -22.62 -8.15
N ALA A 260 -8.51 -23.74 -7.73
CA ALA A 260 -8.03 -25.08 -8.07
C ALA A 260 -8.13 -25.40 -9.58
N LYS A 261 -9.09 -24.82 -10.30
CA LYS A 261 -9.19 -24.91 -11.75
C LYS A 261 -8.15 -24.01 -12.42
N ARG A 262 -8.03 -22.75 -11.97
CA ARG A 262 -7.06 -21.76 -12.47
C ARG A 262 -5.64 -22.32 -12.45
N SER A 263 -5.20 -22.91 -11.34
CA SER A 263 -3.83 -23.44 -11.17
C SER A 263 -3.45 -24.56 -12.16
N LYS A 264 -4.40 -25.11 -12.90
CA LYS A 264 -4.20 -26.17 -13.90
C LYS A 264 -4.41 -25.70 -15.34
N ARG A 265 -4.83 -24.45 -15.54
CA ARG A 265 -5.08 -23.91 -16.87
C ARG A 265 -3.78 -23.71 -17.65
N ASP A 266 -3.89 -23.95 -18.95
CA ASP A 266 -2.89 -23.62 -19.95
C ASP A 266 -3.53 -22.67 -20.96
N TYR A 267 -3.32 -21.38 -20.75
CA TYR A 267 -3.92 -20.31 -21.56
C TYR A 267 -3.45 -20.32 -23.02
N THR A 268 -2.36 -21.00 -23.34
CA THR A 268 -1.92 -21.20 -24.73
C THR A 268 -2.78 -22.20 -25.49
N LYS A 269 -3.63 -22.97 -24.78
CA LYS A 269 -4.47 -24.04 -25.34
C LYS A 269 -5.96 -23.79 -25.14
N GLU A 270 -6.35 -22.81 -24.35
CA GLU A 270 -7.74 -22.50 -24.08
C GLU A 270 -8.14 -21.17 -24.75
N PRO A 271 -9.32 -21.08 -25.38
CA PRO A 271 -9.80 -19.81 -25.92
C PRO A 271 -10.10 -18.84 -24.77
N MET A 272 -9.70 -17.60 -24.95
CA MET A 272 -9.95 -16.53 -24.00
C MET A 272 -10.62 -15.35 -24.72
N ASN A 273 -11.72 -14.84 -24.15
CA ASN A 273 -12.44 -13.67 -24.63
C ASN A 273 -12.62 -12.71 -23.45
N ILE A 274 -11.98 -11.55 -23.53
CA ILE A 274 -11.86 -10.59 -22.43
C ILE A 274 -12.76 -9.38 -22.72
N TYR A 275 -13.54 -8.95 -21.73
CA TYR A 275 -14.27 -7.69 -21.76
C TYR A 275 -13.56 -6.67 -20.88
N GLU A 276 -12.98 -5.66 -21.51
CA GLU A 276 -12.36 -4.53 -20.82
C GLU A 276 -13.44 -3.57 -20.34
N VAL A 277 -13.38 -3.14 -19.07
CA VAL A 277 -14.45 -2.34 -18.47
C VAL A 277 -13.96 -1.37 -17.40
N HIS A 278 -14.37 -0.11 -17.53
CA HIS A 278 -14.22 0.90 -16.47
C HIS A 278 -15.49 0.91 -15.62
N LEU A 279 -15.39 0.47 -14.36
CA LEU A 279 -16.56 0.33 -13.46
C LEU A 279 -17.32 1.64 -13.25
N GLY A 280 -16.58 2.76 -13.19
CA GLY A 280 -17.16 4.08 -12.92
C GLY A 280 -18.01 4.66 -14.05
N SER A 281 -17.79 4.24 -15.30
CA SER A 281 -18.56 4.71 -16.47
C SER A 281 -19.47 3.64 -17.08
N TRP A 282 -19.25 2.36 -16.80
CA TRP A 282 -20.03 1.26 -17.36
C TRP A 282 -21.52 1.37 -17.04
N LYS A 283 -21.84 1.64 -15.76
CA LYS A 283 -23.20 1.97 -15.32
C LYS A 283 -23.18 3.00 -14.21
N ARG A 284 -24.18 3.87 -14.20
CA ARG A 284 -24.37 4.90 -13.17
C ARG A 284 -25.69 4.67 -12.42
N GLN A 285 -25.67 4.92 -11.13
CA GLN A 285 -26.84 4.83 -10.26
C GLN A 285 -27.52 6.19 -10.17
N GLN A 286 -28.79 6.26 -10.54
CA GLN A 286 -29.59 7.49 -10.37
C GLN A 286 -29.96 7.69 -8.91
N GLY A 287 -29.96 8.95 -8.46
CA GLY A 287 -30.41 9.33 -7.11
C GLY A 287 -29.35 9.23 -6.02
N THR A 288 -28.10 8.87 -6.34
CA THR A 288 -26.94 9.01 -5.45
C THR A 288 -26.15 10.26 -5.83
N GLU A 289 -25.46 10.87 -4.84
CA GLU A 289 -24.74 12.13 -5.01
C GLU A 289 -23.67 12.07 -6.10
N ASP A 290 -22.93 10.97 -6.14
CA ASP A 290 -21.82 10.74 -7.08
C ASP A 290 -22.14 9.79 -8.24
N GLY A 291 -23.30 9.13 -8.19
CA GLY A 291 -23.78 8.21 -9.24
C GLY A 291 -23.01 6.90 -9.38
N PHE A 292 -22.08 6.56 -8.46
CA PHE A 292 -21.36 5.28 -8.52
C PHE A 292 -22.23 4.13 -8.02
N VAL A 293 -22.11 2.98 -8.70
CA VAL A 293 -22.77 1.73 -8.32
C VAL A 293 -21.84 0.96 -7.37
N ASN A 294 -22.39 0.36 -6.32
CA ASN A 294 -21.62 -0.46 -5.38
C ASN A 294 -21.05 -1.74 -6.03
N TYR A 295 -19.89 -2.21 -5.60
CA TYR A 295 -19.21 -3.43 -6.08
C TYR A 295 -20.13 -4.65 -6.09
N ARG A 296 -20.99 -4.85 -5.07
CA ARG A 296 -21.91 -6.00 -5.01
C ARG A 296 -22.97 -5.97 -6.10
N GLU A 297 -23.49 -4.79 -6.40
CA GLU A 297 -24.46 -4.60 -7.47
C GLU A 297 -23.81 -4.70 -8.86
N LEU A 298 -22.60 -4.11 -9.01
CA LEU A 298 -21.78 -4.23 -10.22
C LEU A 298 -21.50 -5.71 -10.54
N ALA A 299 -21.09 -6.51 -9.55
CA ALA A 299 -20.83 -7.94 -9.73
C ALA A 299 -22.03 -8.66 -10.34
N ARG A 300 -23.22 -8.46 -9.76
CA ARG A 300 -24.44 -9.10 -10.23
C ARG A 300 -24.80 -8.72 -11.66
N GLN A 301 -24.71 -7.43 -11.99
CA GLN A 301 -25.07 -6.93 -13.31
C GLN A 301 -24.03 -7.32 -14.37
N LEU A 302 -22.75 -7.28 -14.01
CA LEU A 302 -21.66 -7.59 -14.93
C LEU A 302 -21.60 -9.09 -15.24
N VAL A 303 -21.84 -9.96 -14.24
CA VAL A 303 -21.96 -11.41 -14.47
C VAL A 303 -23.01 -11.72 -15.52
N GLN A 304 -24.22 -11.13 -15.39
CA GLN A 304 -25.28 -11.33 -16.36
C GLN A 304 -24.84 -10.91 -17.77
N TYR A 305 -24.29 -9.71 -17.91
CA TYR A 305 -23.87 -9.18 -19.20
C TYR A 305 -22.75 -10.02 -19.84
N VAL A 306 -21.74 -10.37 -19.07
CA VAL A 306 -20.58 -11.14 -19.54
C VAL A 306 -20.99 -12.54 -20.01
N GLN A 307 -21.91 -13.20 -19.28
CA GLN A 307 -22.44 -14.51 -19.67
C GLN A 307 -23.32 -14.42 -20.93
N GLU A 308 -24.19 -13.43 -21.05
CA GLU A 308 -25.03 -13.21 -22.23
C GLU A 308 -24.18 -12.93 -23.48
N MET A 309 -23.08 -12.21 -23.35
CA MET A 309 -22.16 -11.86 -24.44
C MET A 309 -21.12 -12.96 -24.74
N GLY A 310 -20.97 -13.95 -23.86
CA GLY A 310 -20.05 -15.08 -24.06
C GLY A 310 -18.59 -14.76 -23.75
N TYR A 311 -18.31 -13.75 -22.92
CA TYR A 311 -16.95 -13.47 -22.45
C TYR A 311 -16.53 -14.47 -21.37
N THR A 312 -15.24 -14.76 -21.32
CA THR A 312 -14.64 -15.66 -20.33
C THR A 312 -13.99 -14.92 -19.16
N HIS A 313 -13.55 -13.70 -19.41
CA HIS A 313 -12.89 -12.84 -18.44
C HIS A 313 -13.40 -11.40 -18.55
N VAL A 314 -13.24 -10.66 -17.47
CA VAL A 314 -13.27 -9.20 -17.48
C VAL A 314 -11.88 -8.66 -17.17
N GLU A 315 -11.51 -7.56 -17.80
CA GLU A 315 -10.34 -6.76 -17.45
C GLU A 315 -10.84 -5.43 -16.90
N LEU A 316 -10.58 -5.18 -15.62
CA LEU A 316 -10.99 -3.96 -14.95
C LEU A 316 -9.94 -2.90 -15.14
N LEU A 317 -10.28 -1.74 -15.74
CA LEU A 317 -9.44 -0.55 -15.69
C LEU A 317 -9.06 -0.27 -14.23
N PRO A 318 -7.96 0.48 -13.96
CA PRO A 318 -7.36 0.51 -12.63
C PRO A 318 -8.36 0.73 -11.51
N VAL A 319 -8.44 -0.22 -10.59
CA VAL A 319 -9.35 -0.20 -9.43
C VAL A 319 -8.67 0.29 -8.15
N MET A 320 -7.37 0.58 -8.18
CA MET A 320 -6.65 1.16 -7.06
C MET A 320 -7.16 2.57 -6.78
N GLU A 321 -7.07 3.04 -5.52
CA GLU A 321 -7.59 4.35 -5.16
C GLU A 321 -6.84 5.48 -5.85
N HIS A 322 -7.59 6.44 -6.37
CA HIS A 322 -7.11 7.57 -7.14
C HIS A 322 -7.98 8.81 -6.91
N PRO A 323 -7.43 10.05 -6.94
CA PRO A 323 -8.17 11.26 -6.63
C PRO A 323 -9.02 11.75 -7.81
N LEU A 324 -8.57 11.55 -9.06
CA LEU A 324 -9.14 12.15 -10.26
C LEU A 324 -9.96 11.13 -11.06
N ASP A 325 -11.26 11.36 -11.20
CA ASP A 325 -12.17 10.47 -11.94
C ASP A 325 -11.80 10.38 -13.43
N GLU A 326 -11.38 11.51 -14.02
CA GLU A 326 -11.02 11.65 -15.42
C GLU A 326 -9.74 10.89 -15.78
N SER A 327 -8.95 10.47 -14.78
CA SER A 327 -7.78 9.61 -15.00
C SER A 327 -8.14 8.15 -15.26
N TRP A 328 -9.42 7.75 -15.11
CA TRP A 328 -9.89 6.36 -15.17
C TRP A 328 -9.14 5.39 -14.24
N GLY A 329 -8.46 5.93 -13.24
CA GLY A 329 -7.65 5.19 -12.29
C GLY A 329 -6.16 5.11 -12.62
N TYR A 330 -5.68 5.68 -13.72
CA TYR A 330 -4.26 5.66 -14.08
C TYR A 330 -3.37 6.61 -13.26
N GLN A 331 -3.94 7.42 -12.37
CA GLN A 331 -3.20 8.25 -11.41
C GLN A 331 -3.38 7.75 -9.98
N VAL A 332 -2.79 6.60 -9.68
CA VAL A 332 -2.94 5.88 -8.42
C VAL A 332 -2.26 6.60 -7.27
N THR A 333 -2.98 6.81 -6.16
CA THR A 333 -2.42 7.36 -4.91
C THR A 333 -2.31 6.32 -3.79
N SER A 334 -3.14 5.25 -3.82
CA SER A 334 -3.10 4.18 -2.81
C SER A 334 -3.14 2.82 -3.49
N TYR A 335 -2.00 2.18 -3.60
CA TYR A 335 -1.78 0.98 -4.40
C TYR A 335 -2.39 -0.30 -3.82
N TYR A 336 -2.63 -0.34 -2.50
CA TYR A 336 -3.16 -1.51 -1.80
C TYR A 336 -4.65 -1.38 -1.45
N ALA A 337 -5.30 -0.28 -1.81
CA ALA A 337 -6.71 -0.04 -1.56
C ALA A 337 -7.54 -0.12 -2.86
N PRO A 338 -8.61 -0.92 -2.93
CA PRO A 338 -9.59 -0.76 -3.98
C PRO A 338 -10.32 0.58 -3.81
N THR A 339 -10.67 1.22 -4.93
CA THR A 339 -11.29 2.56 -4.86
C THR A 339 -12.57 2.56 -4.05
N SER A 340 -12.65 3.48 -3.11
CA SER A 340 -13.79 3.70 -2.22
C SER A 340 -15.08 4.16 -2.92
N ARG A 341 -14.99 4.53 -4.22
CA ARG A 341 -16.14 4.94 -5.04
C ARG A 341 -17.26 3.92 -5.05
N HIS A 342 -16.90 2.64 -5.04
CA HIS A 342 -17.82 1.51 -5.21
C HIS A 342 -18.07 0.72 -3.92
N GLY A 343 -17.50 1.11 -2.79
CA GLY A 343 -17.70 0.45 -1.51
C GLY A 343 -16.41 0.08 -0.78
N SER A 344 -16.51 -0.88 0.12
CA SER A 344 -15.40 -1.34 0.97
C SER A 344 -14.50 -2.37 0.26
N PRO A 345 -13.31 -2.66 0.81
CA PRO A 345 -12.49 -3.79 0.40
C PRO A 345 -13.24 -5.13 0.39
N GLN A 346 -14.07 -5.39 1.39
CA GLN A 346 -14.89 -6.60 1.46
C GLN A 346 -15.98 -6.65 0.39
N ASP A 347 -16.49 -5.49 -0.06
CA ASP A 347 -17.41 -5.41 -1.20
C ASP A 347 -16.70 -5.76 -2.51
N PHE A 348 -15.43 -5.36 -2.66
CA PHE A 348 -14.62 -5.75 -3.81
C PHE A 348 -14.25 -7.25 -3.77
N MET A 349 -13.93 -7.79 -2.60
CA MET A 349 -13.76 -9.25 -2.43
C MET A 349 -15.02 -10.02 -2.83
N TYR A 350 -16.20 -9.51 -2.45
CA TYR A 350 -17.48 -10.09 -2.88
C TYR A 350 -17.66 -10.02 -4.39
N PHE A 351 -17.23 -8.93 -5.03
CA PHE A 351 -17.25 -8.80 -6.49
C PHE A 351 -16.41 -9.91 -7.14
N MET A 352 -15.16 -10.08 -6.71
CA MET A 352 -14.25 -11.11 -7.22
C MET A 352 -14.82 -12.53 -7.03
N ASP A 353 -15.26 -12.85 -5.82
CA ASP A 353 -15.85 -14.14 -5.47
C ASP A 353 -17.09 -14.46 -6.32
N THR A 354 -17.96 -13.47 -6.54
CA THR A 354 -19.15 -13.60 -7.38
C THR A 354 -18.81 -13.88 -8.84
N MET A 355 -17.80 -13.20 -9.40
CA MET A 355 -17.31 -13.46 -10.76
C MET A 355 -16.77 -14.88 -10.88
N HIS A 356 -15.95 -15.35 -9.93
CA HIS A 356 -15.39 -16.70 -9.91
C HIS A 356 -16.47 -17.79 -9.79
N GLN A 357 -17.47 -17.59 -8.95
CA GLN A 357 -18.61 -18.52 -8.83
C GLN A 357 -19.43 -18.61 -10.11
N ALA A 358 -19.46 -17.52 -10.90
CA ALA A 358 -20.09 -17.51 -12.22
C ALA A 358 -19.20 -18.11 -13.34
N GLY A 359 -17.97 -18.50 -13.02
CA GLY A 359 -17.02 -19.06 -13.98
C GLY A 359 -16.30 -18.01 -14.84
N ILE A 360 -16.23 -16.78 -14.38
CA ILE A 360 -15.63 -15.62 -15.06
C ILE A 360 -14.33 -15.23 -14.34
N GLY A 361 -13.22 -15.15 -15.08
CA GLY A 361 -11.95 -14.65 -14.56
C GLY A 361 -11.92 -13.12 -14.48
N VAL A 362 -11.10 -12.58 -13.59
CA VAL A 362 -10.92 -11.13 -13.42
C VAL A 362 -9.45 -10.76 -13.53
N ILE A 363 -9.12 -9.94 -14.50
CA ILE A 363 -7.81 -9.35 -14.72
C ILE A 363 -7.87 -7.91 -14.21
N LEU A 364 -6.84 -7.47 -13.52
CA LEU A 364 -6.74 -6.10 -13.03
C LEU A 364 -5.70 -5.32 -13.84
N ASP A 365 -6.10 -4.16 -14.30
CA ASP A 365 -5.17 -3.21 -14.88
C ASP A 365 -4.33 -2.55 -13.78
N TRP A 366 -3.01 -2.60 -13.90
CA TRP A 366 -2.06 -2.21 -12.88
C TRP A 366 -1.02 -1.23 -13.42
N VAL A 367 -0.77 -0.16 -12.68
CA VAL A 367 0.03 1.00 -13.12
C VAL A 367 1.35 1.09 -12.34
N PRO A 368 2.37 0.27 -12.63
CA PRO A 368 3.66 0.35 -11.96
C PRO A 368 4.63 1.32 -12.63
N ALA A 369 4.26 1.91 -13.76
CA ALA A 369 5.14 2.77 -14.54
C ALA A 369 5.31 4.16 -13.91
N HIS A 370 4.27 4.69 -13.31
CA HIS A 370 4.26 6.07 -12.81
C HIS A 370 3.22 6.28 -11.70
N PHE A 371 3.30 7.43 -11.03
CA PHE A 371 2.32 7.88 -10.03
C PHE A 371 2.20 9.41 -10.03
N PRO A 372 1.05 9.97 -9.54
CA PRO A 372 0.79 11.40 -9.56
C PRO A 372 1.64 12.16 -8.53
N LYS A 373 1.69 13.50 -8.69
CA LYS A 373 2.42 14.42 -7.81
C LYS A 373 1.62 14.90 -6.60
N ASP A 374 0.52 14.26 -6.27
CA ASP A 374 -0.34 14.60 -5.13
C ASP A 374 0.45 14.58 -3.83
N GLU A 375 0.34 15.66 -3.04
CA GLU A 375 1.15 15.86 -1.84
C GLU A 375 0.87 14.79 -0.76
N ASN A 376 -0.37 14.30 -0.68
CA ASN A 376 -0.74 13.24 0.26
C ASN A 376 -0.29 11.84 -0.18
N GLY A 377 0.06 11.64 -1.46
CA GLY A 377 0.51 10.37 -2.03
C GLY A 377 2.01 10.11 -1.86
N LEU A 378 2.57 9.32 -2.80
CA LEU A 378 3.97 8.85 -2.73
C LEU A 378 5.01 9.94 -3.06
N ALA A 379 4.63 10.98 -3.80
CA ALA A 379 5.55 12.05 -4.21
C ALA A 379 6.27 12.68 -3.02
N ARG A 380 7.60 12.69 -3.04
CA ARG A 380 8.45 13.21 -1.98
C ARG A 380 8.01 12.76 -0.58
N PHE A 381 7.77 11.46 -0.43
CA PHE A 381 7.06 10.89 0.70
C PHE A 381 7.61 11.30 2.07
N ASP A 382 8.92 11.22 2.26
CA ASP A 382 9.62 11.61 3.49
C ASP A 382 10.32 12.98 3.38
N GLY A 383 9.92 13.80 2.40
CA GLY A 383 10.53 15.08 2.06
C GLY A 383 11.63 14.96 1.00
N THR A 384 12.05 13.76 0.65
CA THR A 384 13.02 13.44 -0.40
C THR A 384 12.35 12.67 -1.54
N CYS A 385 13.06 12.46 -2.67
CA CYS A 385 12.64 11.55 -3.73
C CYS A 385 12.80 10.10 -3.25
N LEU A 386 11.81 9.59 -2.50
CA LEU A 386 11.87 8.27 -1.86
C LEU A 386 11.47 7.15 -2.83
N TYR A 387 10.30 7.26 -3.44
CA TYR A 387 9.77 6.31 -4.41
C TYR A 387 10.19 6.63 -5.84
N GLU A 388 10.37 7.90 -6.14
CA GLU A 388 10.80 8.40 -7.45
C GLU A 388 12.32 8.58 -7.54
N HIS A 389 12.83 8.69 -8.77
CA HIS A 389 14.23 9.01 -9.01
C HIS A 389 14.51 10.50 -8.74
N ALA A 390 15.66 10.82 -8.14
CA ALA A 390 16.00 12.19 -7.76
C ALA A 390 16.32 13.09 -8.97
N ASP A 391 16.89 12.54 -10.05
CA ASP A 391 17.10 13.28 -11.29
C ASP A 391 15.79 13.32 -12.10
N PRO A 392 15.19 14.50 -12.34
CA PRO A 392 13.92 14.59 -13.05
C PRO A 392 13.97 14.02 -14.47
N ARG A 393 15.16 13.94 -15.11
CA ARG A 393 15.33 13.29 -16.41
C ARG A 393 15.08 11.77 -16.35
N GLN A 394 15.18 11.15 -15.16
CA GLN A 394 14.86 9.75 -14.90
C GLN A 394 13.57 9.61 -14.08
N GLY A 395 13.23 10.60 -13.26
CA GLY A 395 12.16 10.56 -12.28
C GLY A 395 10.83 11.17 -12.73
N GLU A 396 10.73 11.75 -13.95
CA GLU A 396 9.50 12.39 -14.40
C GLU A 396 9.11 12.02 -15.84
N HIS A 397 7.80 11.90 -16.07
CA HIS A 397 7.19 11.93 -17.41
C HIS A 397 6.62 13.33 -17.67
N PRO A 398 7.32 14.22 -18.40
CA PRO A 398 6.89 15.60 -18.58
C PRO A 398 5.51 15.74 -19.24
N HIS A 399 5.21 14.86 -20.21
CA HIS A 399 3.95 14.88 -20.96
C HIS A 399 2.73 14.40 -20.14
N TRP A 400 2.95 13.48 -19.20
CA TRP A 400 1.89 12.95 -18.32
C TRP A 400 1.77 13.74 -17.02
N GLY A 401 2.79 14.54 -16.67
CA GLY A 401 2.85 15.27 -15.42
C GLY A 401 3.05 14.36 -14.19
N THR A 402 3.50 13.13 -14.39
CA THR A 402 3.66 12.10 -13.36
C THR A 402 5.13 11.86 -13.00
N LEU A 403 5.35 11.15 -11.88
CA LEU A 403 6.67 10.70 -11.44
C LEU A 403 6.90 9.25 -11.85
N ILE A 404 8.18 8.89 -12.06
CA ILE A 404 8.63 7.54 -12.42
C ILE A 404 9.25 6.90 -11.17
N TYR A 405 8.90 5.64 -10.91
CA TYR A 405 9.50 4.86 -9.83
C TYR A 405 11.00 4.64 -10.00
N ASN A 406 11.72 4.69 -8.88
CA ASN A 406 13.13 4.28 -8.83
C ASN A 406 13.23 2.76 -8.66
N TYR A 407 13.17 2.02 -9.76
CA TYR A 407 13.22 0.54 -9.75
C TYR A 407 14.55 -0.01 -9.24
N GLY A 408 15.62 0.79 -9.26
CA GLY A 408 16.93 0.43 -8.72
C GLY A 408 17.02 0.45 -7.20
N ARG A 409 16.00 1.01 -6.52
CA ARG A 409 15.91 0.98 -5.06
C ARG A 409 15.20 -0.30 -4.60
N PRO A 410 15.89 -1.19 -3.83
CA PRO A 410 15.33 -2.48 -3.44
C PRO A 410 13.97 -2.39 -2.76
N GLU A 411 13.77 -1.42 -1.88
CA GLU A 411 12.52 -1.22 -1.14
C GLU A 411 11.37 -0.79 -2.06
N VAL A 412 11.66 -0.01 -3.11
CA VAL A 412 10.66 0.40 -4.11
C VAL A 412 10.28 -0.77 -5.01
N ALA A 413 11.27 -1.53 -5.50
CA ALA A 413 11.02 -2.76 -6.26
C ALA A 413 10.21 -3.76 -5.40
N ASN A 414 10.54 -3.87 -4.11
CA ASN A 414 9.78 -4.70 -3.15
C ASN A 414 8.34 -4.24 -2.96
N PHE A 415 8.11 -2.92 -2.85
CA PHE A 415 6.78 -2.33 -2.74
C PHE A 415 5.90 -2.71 -3.94
N LEU A 416 6.42 -2.57 -5.16
CA LEU A 416 5.70 -2.90 -6.39
C LEU A 416 5.49 -4.42 -6.56
N THR A 417 6.52 -5.24 -6.33
CA THR A 417 6.39 -6.71 -6.42
C THR A 417 5.37 -7.23 -5.42
N ALA A 418 5.46 -6.78 -4.16
CA ALA A 418 4.49 -7.18 -3.13
C ALA A 418 3.08 -6.70 -3.44
N ASN A 419 2.93 -5.54 -4.10
CA ASN A 419 1.62 -5.03 -4.53
C ASN A 419 0.98 -5.89 -5.61
N ALA A 420 1.73 -6.30 -6.63
CA ALA A 420 1.22 -7.23 -7.64
C ALA A 420 0.77 -8.56 -7.01
N LEU A 421 1.59 -9.13 -6.12
CA LEU A 421 1.25 -10.35 -5.38
C LEU A 421 0.03 -10.17 -4.48
N PHE A 422 -0.12 -9.02 -3.84
CA PHE A 422 -1.27 -8.69 -3.00
C PHE A 422 -2.59 -8.80 -3.76
N TRP A 423 -2.69 -8.26 -4.96
CA TRP A 423 -3.91 -8.35 -5.77
C TRP A 423 -4.23 -9.79 -6.19
N ILE A 424 -3.21 -10.59 -6.47
CA ILE A 424 -3.40 -12.01 -6.81
C ILE A 424 -3.72 -12.86 -5.57
N GLU A 425 -3.03 -12.63 -4.44
CA GLU A 425 -3.08 -13.51 -3.27
C GLU A 425 -4.16 -13.12 -2.25
N GLN A 426 -4.50 -11.82 -2.12
CA GLN A 426 -5.52 -11.35 -1.18
C GLN A 426 -6.88 -11.10 -1.84
N TYR A 427 -6.89 -10.68 -3.11
CA TYR A 427 -8.13 -10.46 -3.87
C TYR A 427 -8.41 -11.53 -4.91
N HIS A 428 -7.57 -12.55 -5.01
CA HIS A 428 -7.70 -13.69 -5.93
C HIS A 428 -7.76 -13.33 -7.42
N ALA A 429 -7.23 -12.16 -7.82
CA ALA A 429 -7.22 -11.77 -9.24
C ALA A 429 -6.58 -12.85 -10.12
N ASP A 430 -7.14 -13.08 -11.30
CA ASP A 430 -6.69 -14.12 -12.24
C ASP A 430 -5.52 -13.67 -13.11
N GLY A 431 -5.24 -12.39 -13.11
CA GLY A 431 -4.10 -11.82 -13.80
C GLY A 431 -3.98 -10.33 -13.57
N ILE A 432 -2.85 -9.82 -14.01
CA ILE A 432 -2.52 -8.40 -14.03
C ILE A 432 -2.17 -8.00 -15.46
N ARG A 433 -2.85 -6.99 -15.98
CA ARG A 433 -2.42 -6.27 -17.17
C ARG A 433 -1.54 -5.10 -16.71
N MET A 434 -0.32 -5.08 -17.16
CA MET A 434 0.64 -4.03 -16.80
C MET A 434 0.59 -2.91 -17.83
N ASP A 435 0.22 -1.73 -17.37
CA ASP A 435 0.11 -0.51 -18.14
C ASP A 435 1.48 0.05 -18.54
N ALA A 436 1.58 0.59 -19.76
CA ALA A 436 2.68 1.40 -20.25
C ALA A 436 4.08 0.78 -20.08
N VAL A 437 4.23 -0.53 -20.32
CA VAL A 437 5.51 -1.24 -20.16
C VAL A 437 6.63 -0.61 -21.00
N ALA A 438 6.33 -0.10 -22.21
CA ALA A 438 7.29 0.61 -23.03
C ALA A 438 7.92 1.81 -22.31
N SER A 439 7.14 2.55 -21.52
CA SER A 439 7.64 3.71 -20.75
C SER A 439 8.59 3.31 -19.63
N MET A 440 8.52 2.06 -19.17
CA MET A 440 9.44 1.50 -18.17
C MET A 440 10.74 1.03 -18.81
N LEU A 441 10.67 0.45 -20.03
CA LEU A 441 11.81 -0.14 -20.71
C LEU A 441 12.78 0.89 -21.28
N TYR A 442 12.30 2.07 -21.67
CA TYR A 442 13.11 3.06 -22.37
C TYR A 442 13.25 4.36 -21.56
N LEU A 443 14.50 4.74 -21.25
CA LEU A 443 14.85 5.96 -20.52
C LEU A 443 14.47 7.25 -21.25
N ASP A 444 14.41 7.18 -22.59
CA ASP A 444 14.06 8.27 -23.50
C ASP A 444 12.58 8.29 -23.92
N TYR A 445 11.74 7.40 -23.36
CA TYR A 445 10.32 7.31 -23.71
C TYR A 445 9.61 8.66 -23.54
N GLY A 446 9.08 9.20 -24.65
CA GLY A 446 8.38 10.51 -24.67
C GLY A 446 9.25 11.71 -24.34
N LYS A 447 10.58 11.61 -24.41
CA LYS A 447 11.55 12.67 -24.09
C LYS A 447 12.34 13.10 -25.31
N GLN A 448 12.81 14.35 -25.28
CA GLN A 448 13.67 14.91 -26.32
C GLN A 448 15.15 14.76 -25.96
N ASP A 449 16.04 15.04 -26.92
CA ASP A 449 17.48 15.05 -26.68
C ASP A 449 17.84 15.99 -25.52
N GLY A 450 18.57 15.47 -24.55
CA GLY A 450 18.97 16.16 -23.32
C GLY A 450 17.96 16.08 -22.17
N GLU A 451 16.77 15.54 -22.38
CA GLU A 451 15.74 15.34 -21.35
C GLU A 451 15.80 13.96 -20.68
N TRP A 452 16.75 13.12 -21.05
CA TRP A 452 16.97 11.81 -20.48
C TRP A 452 18.45 11.52 -20.21
N VAL A 453 18.74 10.48 -19.46
CA VAL A 453 20.11 10.07 -19.09
C VAL A 453 20.32 8.64 -19.57
N ALA A 454 21.40 8.43 -20.33
CA ALA A 454 21.76 7.10 -20.80
C ALA A 454 22.12 6.15 -19.63
N ASN A 455 21.90 4.86 -19.82
CA ASN A 455 22.33 3.82 -18.87
C ASN A 455 23.87 3.73 -18.81
N MET A 456 24.38 2.90 -17.90
CA MET A 456 25.83 2.75 -17.69
C MET A 456 26.62 2.24 -18.91
N TYR A 457 25.95 1.74 -19.93
CA TYR A 457 26.55 1.29 -21.20
C TYR A 457 26.36 2.31 -22.34
N GLY A 458 25.70 3.43 -22.08
CA GLY A 458 25.42 4.49 -23.06
C GLY A 458 24.16 4.26 -23.91
N GLY A 459 23.35 3.25 -23.58
CA GLY A 459 22.08 2.95 -24.24
C GLY A 459 20.90 3.65 -23.58
N ASN A 460 19.71 3.46 -24.16
CA ASN A 460 18.44 4.02 -23.68
C ASN A 460 17.58 2.98 -22.92
N GLU A 461 18.03 1.74 -22.80
CA GLU A 461 17.33 0.72 -22.03
C GLU A 461 17.41 1.04 -20.53
N ASN A 462 16.29 0.94 -19.83
CA ASN A 462 16.22 1.05 -18.37
C ASN A 462 16.54 -0.30 -17.74
N LEU A 463 17.80 -0.53 -17.42
CA LEU A 463 18.30 -1.82 -16.91
C LEU A 463 17.66 -2.19 -15.58
N GLU A 464 17.34 -1.22 -14.72
CA GLU A 464 16.74 -1.41 -13.42
C GLU A 464 15.28 -1.87 -13.56
N ALA A 465 14.52 -1.23 -14.45
CA ALA A 465 13.15 -1.65 -14.76
C ALA A 465 13.11 -3.05 -15.41
N ILE A 466 14.03 -3.36 -16.32
CA ILE A 466 14.15 -4.69 -16.92
C ILE A 466 14.41 -5.76 -15.85
N ALA A 467 15.32 -5.50 -14.91
CA ALA A 467 15.61 -6.40 -13.80
C ALA A 467 14.39 -6.60 -12.91
N PHE A 468 13.68 -5.50 -12.60
CA PHE A 468 12.43 -5.55 -11.83
C PHE A 468 11.35 -6.39 -12.53
N LEU A 469 11.11 -6.18 -13.83
CA LEU A 469 10.09 -6.91 -14.59
C LEU A 469 10.38 -8.43 -14.61
N ARG A 470 11.65 -8.82 -14.79
CA ARG A 470 12.08 -10.22 -14.75
C ARG A 470 11.87 -10.86 -13.37
N ASP A 471 12.30 -10.17 -12.31
CA ASP A 471 12.10 -10.66 -10.94
C ASP A 471 10.61 -10.81 -10.61
N LEU A 472 9.79 -9.81 -10.97
CA LEU A 472 8.34 -9.87 -10.77
C LEU A 472 7.72 -11.07 -11.49
N SER A 473 8.04 -11.27 -12.77
CA SER A 473 7.47 -12.37 -13.55
C SER A 473 7.87 -13.74 -12.99
N ASP A 474 9.15 -13.91 -12.63
CA ASP A 474 9.66 -15.16 -12.04
C ASP A 474 8.94 -15.48 -10.72
N VAL A 475 8.79 -14.48 -9.84
CA VAL A 475 8.10 -14.63 -8.54
C VAL A 475 6.60 -14.92 -8.74
N MET A 476 5.96 -14.24 -9.70
CA MET A 476 4.54 -14.48 -10.03
C MET A 476 4.31 -15.92 -10.46
N HIS A 477 5.11 -16.45 -11.39
CA HIS A 477 4.97 -17.81 -11.89
C HIS A 477 5.32 -18.87 -10.85
N GLU A 478 6.30 -18.60 -9.98
CA GLU A 478 6.67 -19.51 -8.91
C GLU A 478 5.54 -19.69 -7.89
N ARG A 479 4.93 -18.55 -7.47
CA ARG A 479 3.96 -18.53 -6.37
C ARG A 479 2.52 -18.75 -6.82
N ASN A 480 2.15 -18.25 -8.00
CA ASN A 480 0.75 -18.08 -8.42
C ASN A 480 0.44 -18.79 -9.74
N LYS A 481 0.52 -20.12 -9.76
CA LYS A 481 0.26 -20.93 -10.95
C LYS A 481 -1.10 -20.62 -11.57
N GLY A 482 -1.07 -20.31 -12.87
CA GLY A 482 -2.26 -20.02 -13.67
C GLY A 482 -2.81 -18.59 -13.52
N ALA A 483 -2.18 -17.72 -12.71
CA ALA A 483 -2.39 -16.29 -12.80
C ALA A 483 -1.58 -15.73 -13.98
N LEU A 484 -2.15 -14.75 -14.70
CA LEU A 484 -1.58 -14.16 -15.90
C LEU A 484 -0.82 -12.87 -15.61
N LEU A 485 0.29 -12.67 -16.30
CA LEU A 485 0.96 -11.40 -16.42
C LEU A 485 0.92 -10.94 -17.88
N ILE A 486 0.21 -9.85 -18.15
CA ILE A 486 -0.07 -9.34 -19.50
C ILE A 486 0.62 -8.00 -19.69
N ALA A 487 1.38 -7.83 -20.78
CA ALA A 487 2.06 -6.57 -21.08
C ALA A 487 1.27 -5.72 -22.08
N GLU A 488 1.01 -4.46 -21.70
CA GLU A 488 0.76 -3.41 -22.69
C GLU A 488 2.12 -2.82 -23.09
N GLU A 489 2.69 -3.38 -24.18
CA GLU A 489 3.97 -2.98 -24.72
C GLU A 489 3.82 -2.71 -26.23
N SER A 490 3.91 -1.43 -26.60
CA SER A 490 3.57 -0.93 -27.93
C SER A 490 4.76 -0.85 -28.90
N THR A 491 5.97 -1.19 -28.45
CA THR A 491 7.18 -1.10 -29.27
C THR A 491 7.60 -2.45 -29.86
N ALA A 492 8.74 -2.46 -30.53
CA ALA A 492 9.36 -3.68 -31.06
C ALA A 492 10.33 -4.35 -30.08
N TRP A 493 10.14 -4.15 -28.77
CA TRP A 493 10.95 -4.85 -27.76
C TRP A 493 10.83 -6.35 -27.92
N PRO A 494 11.96 -7.09 -28.05
CA PRO A 494 11.93 -8.52 -28.32
C PRO A 494 11.72 -9.34 -27.04
N LYS A 495 11.15 -10.54 -27.18
CA LYS A 495 11.05 -11.54 -26.11
C LYS A 495 10.27 -11.06 -24.88
N VAL A 496 9.22 -10.28 -25.10
CA VAL A 496 8.34 -9.84 -24.00
C VAL A 496 7.72 -11.07 -23.30
N THR A 497 7.28 -12.06 -24.09
CA THR A 497 6.61 -13.28 -23.60
C THR A 497 7.53 -14.49 -23.47
N GLU A 498 8.83 -14.32 -23.67
CA GLU A 498 9.81 -15.38 -23.40
C GLU A 498 10.26 -15.36 -21.93
N PRO A 499 10.61 -16.51 -21.34
CA PRO A 499 11.09 -16.57 -19.96
C PRO A 499 12.36 -15.76 -19.72
N SER A 500 12.54 -15.29 -18.47
CA SER A 500 13.76 -14.59 -18.03
C SER A 500 15.05 -15.38 -18.25
N THR A 501 14.97 -16.71 -18.18
CA THR A 501 16.10 -17.65 -18.42
C THR A 501 16.69 -17.61 -19.84
N VAL A 502 15.96 -17.05 -20.80
CA VAL A 502 16.40 -16.85 -22.19
C VAL A 502 16.42 -15.37 -22.60
N ASP A 503 16.65 -14.50 -21.62
CA ASP A 503 16.68 -13.04 -21.76
C ASP A 503 15.32 -12.39 -22.11
N GLY A 504 14.22 -13.09 -21.87
CA GLY A 504 12.88 -12.53 -21.98
C GLY A 504 12.48 -11.70 -20.77
N LEU A 505 11.30 -11.05 -20.85
CA LEU A 505 10.72 -10.31 -19.73
C LEU A 505 9.82 -11.20 -18.86
N GLY A 506 9.38 -12.36 -19.36
CA GLY A 506 8.60 -13.36 -18.64
C GLY A 506 7.09 -13.09 -18.57
N PHE A 507 6.54 -12.20 -19.38
CA PHE A 507 5.08 -12.05 -19.49
C PHE A 507 4.45 -13.30 -20.13
N ASP A 508 3.23 -13.61 -19.74
CA ASP A 508 2.46 -14.69 -20.38
C ASP A 508 1.92 -14.27 -21.74
N LEU A 509 1.44 -13.04 -21.82
CA LEU A 509 0.76 -12.49 -22.99
C LEU A 509 1.16 -11.03 -23.23
N LYS A 510 1.09 -10.61 -24.50
CA LYS A 510 1.33 -9.22 -24.93
C LYS A 510 0.16 -8.71 -25.77
N TRP A 511 -0.27 -7.47 -25.56
CA TRP A 511 -1.21 -6.78 -26.42
C TRP A 511 -0.63 -6.57 -27.83
N ASN A 512 -1.39 -6.94 -28.87
CA ASN A 512 -1.01 -6.69 -30.26
C ASN A 512 -1.51 -5.32 -30.72
N MET A 513 -0.80 -4.27 -30.32
CA MET A 513 -1.12 -2.88 -30.68
C MET A 513 -1.00 -2.64 -32.19
N GLY A 514 -0.05 -3.30 -32.87
CA GLY A 514 0.11 -3.21 -34.32
C GLY A 514 -1.12 -3.73 -35.06
N TRP A 515 -1.62 -4.90 -34.68
CA TRP A 515 -2.87 -5.42 -35.24
C TRP A 515 -4.06 -4.50 -34.96
N MET A 516 -4.16 -3.95 -33.77
CA MET A 516 -5.26 -3.05 -33.39
C MET A 516 -5.28 -1.81 -34.29
N ASN A 517 -4.14 -1.14 -34.44
CA ASN A 517 -4.05 0.05 -35.28
C ASN A 517 -4.41 -0.25 -36.73
N ASP A 518 -3.84 -1.30 -37.32
CA ASP A 518 -4.13 -1.72 -38.69
C ASP A 518 -5.62 -2.06 -38.88
N PHE A 519 -6.21 -2.79 -37.93
CA PHE A 519 -7.62 -3.18 -37.95
C PHE A 519 -8.53 -1.96 -37.87
N LEU A 520 -8.31 -1.06 -36.93
CA LEU A 520 -9.12 0.15 -36.74
C LEU A 520 -8.99 1.11 -37.94
N GLU A 521 -7.78 1.29 -38.48
CA GLU A 521 -7.59 2.07 -39.71
C GLU A 521 -8.36 1.47 -40.87
N TYR A 522 -8.30 0.14 -41.06
CA TYR A 522 -9.08 -0.53 -42.11
C TYR A 522 -10.58 -0.34 -41.92
N CYS A 523 -11.07 -0.42 -40.67
CA CYS A 523 -12.50 -0.23 -40.37
C CYS A 523 -12.96 1.22 -40.64
N LYS A 524 -12.11 2.22 -40.40
CA LYS A 524 -12.39 3.65 -40.68
C LYS A 524 -12.46 3.97 -42.17
N LEU A 525 -11.91 3.11 -43.07
CA LEU A 525 -11.96 3.33 -44.49
C LEU A 525 -13.39 3.16 -45.03
N ASP A 526 -13.81 4.03 -45.99
CA ASP A 526 -15.01 3.80 -46.79
C ASP A 526 -14.92 2.43 -47.45
N PRO A 527 -15.99 1.59 -47.39
CA PRO A 527 -16.00 0.25 -47.97
C PRO A 527 -15.54 0.17 -49.44
N LEU A 528 -15.75 1.25 -50.21
CA LEU A 528 -15.32 1.35 -51.60
C LEU A 528 -13.80 1.25 -51.76
N PHE A 529 -13.01 1.78 -50.79
CA PHE A 529 -11.54 1.82 -50.81
C PHE A 529 -10.86 0.66 -50.11
N ARG A 530 -11.59 -0.11 -49.29
CA ARG A 530 -11.02 -1.21 -48.46
C ARG A 530 -10.27 -2.26 -49.27
N LYS A 531 -10.66 -2.49 -50.54
CA LYS A 531 -9.98 -3.44 -51.42
C LYS A 531 -8.49 -3.16 -51.61
N GLY A 532 -8.12 -1.89 -51.68
CA GLY A 532 -6.72 -1.46 -51.85
C GLY A 532 -5.86 -1.63 -50.58
N ASP A 533 -6.48 -1.63 -49.42
CA ASP A 533 -5.86 -1.67 -48.11
C ASP A 533 -6.03 -2.99 -47.34
N HIS A 534 -6.41 -4.06 -48.05
CA HIS A 534 -6.67 -5.37 -47.43
C HIS A 534 -5.45 -5.96 -46.69
N TYR A 535 -4.24 -5.55 -47.04
CA TYR A 535 -3.03 -5.93 -46.37
C TYR A 535 -3.02 -5.55 -44.86
N LYS A 536 -3.70 -4.49 -44.44
CA LYS A 536 -3.86 -4.08 -43.04
C LYS A 536 -4.53 -5.21 -42.20
N MET A 537 -5.42 -5.99 -42.79
CA MET A 537 -6.07 -7.13 -42.14
C MET A 537 -5.16 -8.35 -42.00
N THR A 538 -4.14 -8.47 -42.82
CA THR A 538 -3.33 -9.69 -42.96
C THR A 538 -1.87 -9.49 -42.55
N PHE A 539 -1.40 -8.26 -42.38
CA PHE A 539 -0.01 -7.97 -42.07
C PHE A 539 0.46 -8.61 -40.77
N SER A 540 -0.41 -8.64 -39.75
CA SER A 540 -0.11 -9.25 -38.46
C SER A 540 0.25 -10.75 -38.53
N ILE A 541 -0.17 -11.46 -39.61
CA ILE A 541 0.19 -12.85 -39.83
C ILE A 541 1.71 -13.02 -39.97
N SER A 542 2.40 -12.00 -40.48
CA SER A 542 3.86 -12.03 -40.68
C SER A 542 4.68 -12.10 -39.38
N TYR A 543 4.11 -11.65 -38.26
CA TYR A 543 4.78 -11.60 -36.95
C TYR A 543 4.00 -12.27 -35.81
N MET A 544 2.84 -12.89 -36.09
CA MET A 544 1.94 -13.46 -35.08
C MET A 544 2.56 -14.55 -34.20
N THR A 545 3.70 -15.10 -34.59
CA THR A 545 4.43 -16.14 -33.84
C THR A 545 5.63 -15.58 -33.08
N ALA A 546 5.88 -14.27 -33.13
CA ALA A 546 7.00 -13.67 -32.44
C ALA A 546 6.80 -13.56 -30.93
N GLU A 547 5.55 -13.45 -30.51
CA GLU A 547 5.13 -13.33 -29.10
C GLU A 547 3.79 -14.05 -28.91
N HIS A 548 3.38 -14.25 -27.65
CA HIS A 548 2.05 -14.72 -27.31
C HIS A 548 1.09 -13.50 -27.28
N TYR A 549 0.41 -13.24 -28.39
CA TYR A 549 -0.40 -12.04 -28.55
C TYR A 549 -1.86 -12.21 -28.11
N ILE A 550 -2.40 -11.13 -27.48
CA ILE A 550 -3.84 -10.86 -27.39
C ILE A 550 -4.20 -9.86 -28.49
N LEU A 551 -5.26 -10.15 -29.26
CA LEU A 551 -5.83 -9.21 -30.22
C LEU A 551 -6.76 -8.26 -29.46
N VAL A 552 -6.34 -7.03 -29.27
CA VAL A 552 -7.03 -6.03 -28.45
C VAL A 552 -7.79 -5.02 -29.30
N ILE A 553 -8.89 -4.49 -28.75
CA ILE A 553 -9.52 -3.24 -29.18
C ILE A 553 -9.63 -2.41 -27.90
N SER A 554 -8.61 -1.62 -27.63
CA SER A 554 -8.38 -0.93 -26.36
C SER A 554 -9.37 0.21 -26.14
N HIS A 555 -9.67 0.50 -24.86
CA HIS A 555 -10.44 1.65 -24.40
C HIS A 555 -9.87 3.00 -24.87
N ASP A 556 -8.58 3.08 -25.19
CA ASP A 556 -7.94 4.31 -25.69
C ASP A 556 -8.32 4.65 -27.14
N GLU A 557 -8.76 3.66 -27.93
CA GLU A 557 -8.94 3.79 -29.38
C GLU A 557 -10.41 3.69 -29.84
N VAL A 558 -11.35 3.30 -28.94
CA VAL A 558 -12.78 3.07 -29.30
C VAL A 558 -13.75 3.78 -28.38
#